data_8cd14aa63dc0305c8d2b573d6b28b204
#
_entry.id   8cd14aa63dc0305c8d2b573d6b28b204
#
_cell.length_a   1.000
_cell.length_b   1.000
_cell.length_c   1.000
_cell.angle_alpha   90.00
_cell.angle_beta   90.00
_cell.angle_gamma   90.00
#
_symmetry.space_group_name_H-M   'P 1'
#
loop_
_entity.id
_entity.type
_entity.pdbx_description
1 polymer ?
#
loop_
_entity_poly.entity_id
_entity_poly.type
_entity_poly.pdbx_seq_one_letter_code
_entity_poly.pdbx_strand_id
1 'polypeptide(L)'
;MQENLLKIGEMAALNHISTQTLRLYAKNKLLEPEYLDEKTGYRYYTVAQCAKLDLIQALKSCRLSLEQIKEIFQLSSETDLMEVLSSQIGTLSNEIYNLTVSRNNLMRIEKNLKVLHSLPPLGHVYFEYIAERKIDVQETQYDFCAQGYAGYEKLLRHMQNYLHQNKLPPSYFINVGTIMDQDHFLKGDYRSHKAFIFVDDLYPQRESLQTLPANMYIS
;
A
#
# COMPACT_ATOMS: atom_id res chain seq x y z
N MET A 1 -36.79 -15.76 35.06
CA MET A 1 -36.07 -14.47 35.02
C MET A 1 -36.37 -13.88 33.65
N GLN A 2 -37.13 -12.77 33.58
CA GLN A 2 -37.28 -12.04 32.32
C GLN A 2 -35.91 -11.46 32.01
N GLU A 3 -35.19 -12.02 31.04
CA GLU A 3 -34.02 -11.39 30.47
C GLU A 3 -34.43 -9.98 29.98
N ASN A 4 -33.71 -8.95 30.38
CA ASN A 4 -33.95 -7.58 29.95
C ASN A 4 -33.68 -7.52 28.44
N LEU A 5 -34.74 -7.68 27.62
CA LEU A 5 -34.71 -7.57 26.16
C LEU A 5 -34.61 -6.12 25.78
N LEU A 6 -33.58 -5.79 25.01
CA LEU A 6 -33.36 -4.48 24.42
C LEU A 6 -34.01 -4.41 23.05
N LYS A 7 -34.73 -3.35 22.77
CA LYS A 7 -35.17 -3.06 21.39
C LYS A 7 -33.96 -2.76 20.51
N ILE A 8 -34.09 -2.98 19.20
CA ILE A 8 -33.00 -2.74 18.25
C ILE A 8 -32.39 -1.35 18.38
N GLY A 9 -33.17 -0.31 18.71
CA GLY A 9 -32.67 1.05 18.94
C GLY A 9 -31.83 1.17 20.21
N GLU A 10 -32.22 0.50 21.29
CA GLU A 10 -31.50 0.48 22.57
C GLU A 10 -30.20 -0.29 22.43
N MET A 11 -30.25 -1.46 21.77
CA MET A 11 -29.04 -2.26 21.46
C MET A 11 -28.06 -1.49 20.59
N ALA A 12 -28.56 -0.78 19.59
CA ALA A 12 -27.75 0.04 18.70
C ALA A 12 -27.07 1.21 19.45
N ALA A 13 -27.83 1.91 20.29
CA ALA A 13 -27.32 3.02 21.10
C ALA A 13 -26.27 2.54 22.13
N LEU A 14 -26.53 1.43 22.82
CA LEU A 14 -25.62 0.84 23.81
C LEU A 14 -24.25 0.50 23.19
N ASN A 15 -24.24 0.03 21.95
CA ASN A 15 -23.03 -0.41 21.27
C ASN A 15 -22.48 0.59 20.23
N HIS A 16 -22.98 1.82 20.23
CA HIS A 16 -22.52 2.91 19.34
C HIS A 16 -22.58 2.58 17.83
N ILE A 17 -23.57 1.82 17.40
CA ILE A 17 -23.79 1.48 15.99
C ILE A 17 -25.19 1.91 15.53
N SER A 18 -25.42 1.85 14.21
CA SER A 18 -26.76 2.13 13.67
C SER A 18 -27.69 0.90 13.73
N THR A 19 -28.99 1.16 13.81
CA THR A 19 -29.98 0.06 13.68
C THR A 19 -29.91 -0.62 12.31
N GLN A 20 -29.42 0.08 11.27
CA GLN A 20 -29.18 -0.49 9.94
C GLN A 20 -28.04 -1.51 9.99
N THR A 21 -26.98 -1.22 10.76
CA THR A 21 -25.87 -2.15 10.98
C THR A 21 -26.34 -3.43 11.66
N LEU A 22 -27.18 -3.34 12.70
CA LEU A 22 -27.76 -4.52 13.34
C LEU A 22 -28.66 -5.33 12.39
N ARG A 23 -29.45 -4.65 11.55
CA ARG A 23 -30.24 -5.33 10.50
C ARG A 23 -29.34 -6.04 9.47
N LEU A 24 -28.22 -5.43 9.10
CA LEU A 24 -27.24 -6.03 8.20
C LEU A 24 -26.61 -7.27 8.84
N TYR A 25 -26.24 -7.21 10.11
CA TYR A 25 -25.68 -8.35 10.82
C TYR A 25 -26.69 -9.51 10.97
N ALA A 26 -27.95 -9.19 11.23
CA ALA A 26 -29.01 -10.20 11.25
C ALA A 26 -29.23 -10.83 9.84
N LYS A 27 -29.25 -10.01 8.78
CA LYS A 27 -29.37 -10.50 7.39
C LYS A 27 -28.21 -11.44 7.01
N ASN A 28 -26.99 -11.17 7.47
CA ASN A 28 -25.81 -12.00 7.21
C ASN A 28 -25.65 -13.16 8.22
N LYS A 29 -26.60 -13.34 9.13
CA LYS A 29 -26.57 -14.37 10.19
C LYS A 29 -25.34 -14.28 11.11
N LEU A 30 -24.80 -13.06 11.27
CA LEU A 30 -23.71 -12.76 12.21
C LEU A 30 -24.22 -12.55 13.63
N LEU A 31 -25.30 -11.77 13.75
CA LEU A 31 -25.98 -11.52 15.02
C LEU A 31 -27.49 -11.45 14.76
N GLU A 32 -28.19 -12.52 15.05
CA GLU A 32 -29.65 -12.58 14.92
C GLU A 32 -30.32 -12.04 16.19
N PRO A 33 -31.51 -11.41 16.11
CA PRO A 33 -32.25 -11.01 17.30
C PRO A 33 -32.65 -12.26 18.10
N GLU A 34 -32.62 -12.13 19.43
CA GLU A 34 -33.09 -13.18 20.34
C GLU A 34 -34.60 -13.45 20.16
N TYR A 35 -35.34 -12.37 19.88
CA TYR A 35 -36.77 -12.46 19.64
C TYR A 35 -37.19 -11.50 18.51
N LEU A 36 -37.97 -12.01 17.58
CA LEU A 36 -38.63 -11.24 16.52
C LEU A 36 -40.13 -11.31 16.75
N ASP A 37 -40.75 -10.17 17.00
CA ASP A 37 -42.20 -10.08 17.12
C ASP A 37 -42.82 -10.14 15.69
N GLU A 38 -43.42 -11.25 15.36
CA GLU A 38 -44.04 -11.50 14.05
C GLU A 38 -45.20 -10.56 13.72
N LYS A 39 -45.87 -9.99 14.74
CA LYS A 39 -47.01 -9.10 14.54
C LYS A 39 -46.56 -7.67 14.20
N THR A 40 -45.49 -7.22 14.85
CA THR A 40 -45.01 -5.85 14.71
C THR A 40 -43.74 -5.73 13.90
N GLY A 41 -42.99 -6.83 13.68
CA GLY A 41 -41.71 -6.86 13.03
C GLY A 41 -40.57 -6.30 13.90
N TYR A 42 -40.82 -6.05 15.19
CA TYR A 42 -39.80 -5.54 16.09
C TYR A 42 -38.81 -6.63 16.49
N ARG A 43 -37.51 -6.21 16.52
CA ARG A 43 -36.38 -7.06 16.89
C ARG A 43 -35.91 -6.73 18.28
N TYR A 44 -35.71 -7.76 19.09
CA TYR A 44 -35.25 -7.66 20.45
C TYR A 44 -33.97 -8.47 20.63
N TYR A 45 -33.04 -7.93 21.43
CA TYR A 45 -31.73 -8.47 21.71
C TYR A 45 -31.49 -8.59 23.21
N THR A 46 -30.60 -9.48 23.63
CA THR A 46 -30.18 -9.57 25.02
C THR A 46 -28.90 -8.80 25.28
N VAL A 47 -28.65 -8.39 26.51
CA VAL A 47 -27.37 -7.77 26.92
C VAL A 47 -26.20 -8.73 26.68
N ALA A 48 -26.41 -10.05 26.86
CA ALA A 48 -25.38 -11.05 26.57
C ALA A 48 -24.88 -11.04 25.13
N GLN A 49 -25.71 -10.60 24.19
CA GLN A 49 -25.32 -10.48 22.79
C GLN A 49 -24.35 -9.31 22.51
N CYS A 50 -24.16 -8.39 23.48
CA CYS A 50 -23.18 -7.30 23.33
C CYS A 50 -21.76 -7.86 23.15
N ALA A 51 -21.36 -8.89 23.88
CA ALA A 51 -20.02 -9.48 23.77
C ALA A 51 -19.73 -10.00 22.34
N LYS A 52 -20.73 -10.65 21.71
CA LYS A 52 -20.60 -11.08 20.32
C LYS A 52 -20.53 -9.89 19.35
N LEU A 53 -21.29 -8.83 19.63
CA LEU A 53 -21.26 -7.61 18.83
C LEU A 53 -19.93 -6.88 18.92
N ASP A 54 -19.35 -6.80 20.13
CA ASP A 54 -18.02 -6.24 20.35
C ASP A 54 -16.95 -6.99 19.55
N LEU A 55 -17.01 -8.32 19.54
CA LEU A 55 -16.09 -9.13 18.73
C LEU A 55 -16.26 -8.87 17.22
N ILE A 56 -17.51 -8.78 16.74
CA ILE A 56 -17.77 -8.44 15.34
C ILE A 56 -17.15 -7.07 15.01
N GLN A 57 -17.34 -6.07 15.85
CA GLN A 57 -16.79 -4.73 15.65
C GLN A 57 -15.26 -4.74 15.67
N ALA A 58 -14.64 -5.47 16.61
CA ALA A 58 -13.20 -5.63 16.70
C ALA A 58 -12.63 -6.25 15.40
N LEU A 59 -13.21 -7.34 14.92
CA LEU A 59 -12.80 -7.99 13.68
C LEU A 59 -13.02 -7.08 12.45
N LYS A 60 -14.12 -6.32 12.42
CA LYS A 60 -14.36 -5.29 11.37
C LYS A 60 -13.31 -4.19 11.39
N SER A 61 -12.86 -3.75 12.54
CA SER A 61 -11.78 -2.76 12.65
C SER A 61 -10.44 -3.27 12.08
N CYS A 62 -10.24 -4.59 12.10
CA CYS A 62 -9.13 -5.27 11.44
C CYS A 62 -9.35 -5.50 9.93
N ARG A 63 -10.36 -4.84 9.33
CA ARG A 63 -10.73 -4.91 7.89
C ARG A 63 -11.17 -6.29 7.39
N LEU A 64 -11.59 -7.18 8.28
CA LEU A 64 -12.22 -8.42 7.87
C LEU A 64 -13.60 -8.13 7.25
N SER A 65 -13.95 -8.84 6.19
CA SER A 65 -15.29 -8.81 5.60
C SER A 65 -16.31 -9.48 6.51
N LEU A 66 -17.61 -9.25 6.27
CA LEU A 66 -18.65 -9.93 7.05
C LEU A 66 -18.65 -11.44 6.79
N GLU A 67 -18.30 -11.86 5.59
CA GLU A 67 -18.15 -13.26 5.21
C GLU A 67 -17.00 -13.92 6.00
N GLN A 68 -15.83 -13.30 6.04
CA GLN A 68 -14.70 -13.80 6.81
C GLN A 68 -15.01 -13.88 8.31
N ILE A 69 -15.70 -12.88 8.88
CA ILE A 69 -16.12 -12.90 10.29
C ILE A 69 -17.11 -14.05 10.53
N LYS A 70 -18.02 -14.30 9.60
CA LYS A 70 -18.96 -15.41 9.68
C LYS A 70 -18.23 -16.77 9.63
N GLU A 71 -17.26 -16.91 8.75
CA GLU A 71 -16.39 -18.09 8.68
C GLU A 71 -15.66 -18.32 10.01
N ILE A 72 -15.05 -17.28 10.59
CA ILE A 72 -14.38 -17.33 11.88
C ILE A 72 -15.31 -17.88 12.98
N PHE A 73 -16.58 -17.45 13.01
CA PHE A 73 -17.55 -17.94 14.00
C PHE A 73 -17.99 -19.39 13.78
N GLN A 74 -17.72 -19.95 12.62
CA GLN A 74 -18.03 -21.34 12.29
C GLN A 74 -16.83 -22.29 12.46
N LEU A 75 -15.62 -21.74 12.64
CA LEU A 75 -14.43 -22.55 12.85
C LEU A 75 -14.51 -23.32 14.19
N SER A 76 -14.18 -24.59 14.12
CA SER A 76 -14.11 -25.49 15.29
C SER A 76 -12.68 -25.74 15.70
N SER A 77 -11.70 -25.40 14.86
CA SER A 77 -10.28 -25.63 15.07
C SER A 77 -9.56 -24.30 15.38
N GLU A 78 -8.75 -24.32 16.43
CA GLU A 78 -7.85 -23.20 16.76
C GLU A 78 -6.82 -22.96 15.64
N THR A 79 -6.36 -24.06 15.01
CA THR A 79 -5.40 -23.98 13.89
C THR A 79 -5.97 -23.21 12.71
N ASP A 80 -7.23 -23.48 12.32
CA ASP A 80 -7.88 -22.80 11.20
C ASP A 80 -8.07 -21.30 11.51
N LEU A 81 -8.42 -20.98 12.77
CA LEU A 81 -8.51 -19.58 13.21
C LEU A 81 -7.16 -18.87 13.10
N MET A 82 -6.07 -19.51 13.53
CA MET A 82 -4.72 -18.95 13.42
C MET A 82 -4.32 -18.72 11.97
N GLU A 83 -4.69 -19.60 11.04
CA GLU A 83 -4.42 -19.44 9.60
C GLU A 83 -5.14 -18.21 9.03
N VAL A 84 -6.44 -18.05 9.33
CA VAL A 84 -7.22 -16.88 8.88
C VAL A 84 -6.62 -15.57 9.41
N LEU A 85 -6.28 -15.53 10.70
CA LEU A 85 -5.68 -14.35 11.31
C LEU A 85 -4.30 -14.05 10.73
N SER A 86 -3.46 -15.05 10.52
CA SER A 86 -2.13 -14.90 9.90
C SER A 86 -2.24 -14.37 8.47
N SER A 87 -3.19 -14.87 7.69
CA SER A 87 -3.47 -14.38 6.34
C SER A 87 -3.87 -12.90 6.35
N GLN A 88 -4.74 -12.49 7.29
CA GLN A 88 -5.16 -11.09 7.40
C GLN A 88 -4.02 -10.18 7.87
N ILE A 89 -3.18 -10.63 8.80
CA ILE A 89 -1.97 -9.91 9.21
C ILE A 89 -1.05 -9.71 8.01
N GLY A 90 -0.83 -10.73 7.18
CA GLY A 90 -0.06 -10.61 5.94
C GLY A 90 -0.63 -9.58 4.98
N THR A 91 -1.94 -9.58 4.79
CA THR A 91 -2.66 -8.61 3.93
C THR A 91 -2.45 -7.17 4.43
N LEU A 92 -2.64 -6.93 5.72
CA LEU A 92 -2.45 -5.62 6.34
C LEU A 92 -0.98 -5.17 6.26
N SER A 93 -0.04 -6.08 6.47
CA SER A 93 1.40 -5.79 6.37
C SER A 93 1.78 -5.36 4.96
N ASN A 94 1.25 -6.02 3.93
CA ASN A 94 1.45 -5.64 2.53
C ASN A 94 0.83 -4.27 2.21
N GLU A 95 -0.35 -3.97 2.76
CA GLU A 95 -0.99 -2.66 2.57
C GLU A 95 -0.16 -1.55 3.23
N ILE A 96 0.31 -1.75 4.46
CA ILE A 96 1.20 -0.82 5.18
C ILE A 96 2.47 -0.57 4.37
N TYR A 97 3.10 -1.63 3.84
CA TYR A 97 4.27 -1.53 2.98
C TYR A 97 3.98 -0.65 1.75
N ASN A 98 2.93 -0.95 1.00
CA ASN A 98 2.57 -0.21 -0.21
C ASN A 98 2.25 1.27 0.08
N LEU A 99 1.51 1.56 1.15
CA LEU A 99 1.20 2.93 1.57
C LEU A 99 2.46 3.68 2.02
N THR A 100 3.38 3.01 2.71
CA THR A 100 4.64 3.61 3.15
C THR A 100 5.52 3.97 1.97
N VAL A 101 5.68 3.08 0.98
CA VAL A 101 6.41 3.36 -0.27
C VAL A 101 5.78 4.53 -1.02
N SER A 102 4.45 4.54 -1.15
CA SER A 102 3.73 5.62 -1.83
C SER A 102 3.94 6.97 -1.14
N ARG A 103 3.85 7.01 0.19
CA ARG A 103 4.12 8.21 0.98
C ARG A 103 5.57 8.71 0.77
N ASN A 104 6.55 7.82 0.84
CA ASN A 104 7.96 8.18 0.65
C ASN A 104 8.21 8.75 -0.74
N ASN A 105 7.56 8.22 -1.76
CA ASN A 105 7.65 8.74 -3.12
C ASN A 105 7.03 10.13 -3.25
N LEU A 106 5.87 10.38 -2.64
CA LEU A 106 5.25 11.71 -2.62
C LEU A 106 6.13 12.74 -1.90
N MET A 107 6.73 12.38 -0.76
CA MET A 107 7.68 13.23 -0.06
C MET A 107 8.90 13.58 -0.92
N ARG A 108 9.38 12.63 -1.74
CA ARG A 108 10.48 12.87 -2.69
C ARG A 108 10.08 13.82 -3.81
N ILE A 109 8.89 13.67 -4.38
CA ILE A 109 8.35 14.61 -5.37
C ILE A 109 8.25 16.00 -4.78
N GLU A 110 7.67 16.14 -3.59
CA GLU A 110 7.55 17.43 -2.90
C GLU A 110 8.93 18.08 -2.69
N LYS A 111 9.91 17.28 -2.22
CA LYS A 111 11.30 17.77 -2.07
C LYS A 111 11.89 18.24 -3.39
N ASN A 112 11.72 17.46 -4.47
CA ASN A 112 12.24 17.82 -5.79
C ASN A 112 11.61 19.10 -6.32
N LEU A 113 10.30 19.30 -6.13
CA LEU A 113 9.62 20.54 -6.51
C LEU A 113 10.16 21.75 -5.72
N LYS A 114 10.42 21.60 -4.42
CA LYS A 114 11.03 22.66 -3.61
C LYS A 114 12.42 23.01 -4.12
N VAL A 115 13.23 22.02 -4.46
CA VAL A 115 14.57 22.24 -5.05
C VAL A 115 14.43 22.96 -6.39
N LEU A 116 13.53 22.53 -7.27
CA LEU A 116 13.32 23.15 -8.59
C LEU A 116 13.04 24.65 -8.48
N HIS A 117 12.28 25.08 -7.48
CA HIS A 117 12.00 26.51 -7.22
C HIS A 117 13.21 27.30 -6.71
N SER A 118 14.23 26.63 -6.19
CA SER A 118 15.46 27.24 -5.68
C SER A 118 16.64 27.16 -6.65
N LEU A 119 16.44 26.54 -7.82
CA LEU A 119 17.49 26.43 -8.82
C LEU A 119 17.89 27.80 -9.39
N PRO A 120 19.20 28.02 -9.67
CA PRO A 120 19.64 29.20 -10.38
C PRO A 120 19.10 29.22 -11.82
N PRO A 121 19.14 30.39 -12.49
CA PRO A 121 18.73 30.50 -13.88
C PRO A 121 19.49 29.53 -14.79
N LEU A 122 18.85 29.09 -15.89
CA LEU A 122 19.46 28.22 -16.89
C LEU A 122 20.80 28.78 -17.40
N GLY A 123 21.77 27.90 -17.59
CA GLY A 123 23.12 28.27 -18.07
C GLY A 123 24.15 28.54 -16.95
N HIS A 124 23.78 28.40 -15.69
CA HIS A 124 24.69 28.47 -14.57
C HIS A 124 25.05 27.07 -14.09
N VAL A 125 26.33 26.82 -13.89
CA VAL A 125 26.85 25.61 -13.27
C VAL A 125 26.95 25.87 -11.77
N TYR A 126 26.40 24.97 -10.96
CA TYR A 126 26.45 25.06 -9.48
C TYR A 126 26.77 23.70 -8.86
N PHE A 127 27.21 23.76 -7.61
CA PHE A 127 27.46 22.55 -6.83
C PHE A 127 26.31 22.31 -5.88
N GLU A 128 25.81 21.08 -5.89
CA GLU A 128 24.73 20.65 -5.00
C GLU A 128 25.20 19.47 -4.14
N TYR A 129 24.99 19.55 -2.82
CA TYR A 129 25.16 18.40 -1.95
C TYR A 129 23.96 17.48 -2.09
N ILE A 130 24.22 16.27 -2.55
CA ILE A 130 23.22 15.22 -2.66
C ILE A 130 23.56 14.14 -1.64
N ALA A 131 22.61 13.86 -0.73
CA ALA A 131 22.74 12.79 0.25
C ALA A 131 22.76 11.42 -0.45
N GLU A 132 23.28 10.42 0.25
CA GLU A 132 23.28 9.03 -0.20
C GLU A 132 21.90 8.58 -0.68
N ARG A 133 21.88 7.88 -1.81
CA ARG A 133 20.66 7.34 -2.44
C ARG A 133 20.90 5.92 -2.91
N LYS A 134 19.89 5.08 -2.74
CA LYS A 134 19.86 3.72 -3.29
C LYS A 134 19.12 3.71 -4.62
N ILE A 135 19.67 2.96 -5.57
CA ILE A 135 19.08 2.74 -6.89
C ILE A 135 19.05 1.25 -7.19
N ASP A 136 18.03 0.81 -7.90
CA ASP A 136 17.99 -0.51 -8.52
C ASP A 136 18.24 -0.36 -10.02
N VAL A 137 19.33 -0.96 -10.49
CA VAL A 137 19.84 -0.80 -11.87
C VAL A 137 19.49 -2.01 -12.70
N GLN A 138 18.89 -1.77 -13.86
CA GLN A 138 18.55 -2.81 -14.82
C GLN A 138 19.24 -2.57 -16.15
N GLU A 139 19.80 -3.60 -16.73
CA GLU A 139 20.29 -3.54 -18.11
C GLU A 139 19.12 -3.51 -19.10
N THR A 140 19.27 -2.75 -20.16
CA THR A 140 18.25 -2.56 -21.19
C THR A 140 18.88 -2.55 -22.58
N GLN A 141 18.08 -2.96 -23.58
CA GLN A 141 18.45 -2.87 -24.99
C GLN A 141 18.06 -1.50 -25.60
N TYR A 142 17.41 -0.65 -24.82
CA TYR A 142 16.87 0.62 -25.29
C TYR A 142 17.78 1.77 -24.90
N ASP A 143 18.24 2.49 -25.91
CA ASP A 143 19.06 3.69 -25.77
C ASP A 143 18.24 4.91 -26.20
N PHE A 144 17.81 5.70 -25.21
CA PHE A 144 16.98 6.86 -25.52
C PHE A 144 17.79 7.98 -26.20
N CYS A 145 19.10 8.09 -25.96
CA CYS A 145 19.95 9.09 -26.59
C CYS A 145 20.07 8.84 -28.11
N ALA A 146 20.23 7.57 -28.53
CA ALA A 146 20.30 7.20 -29.94
C ALA A 146 18.93 7.09 -30.60
N GLN A 147 17.89 6.67 -29.90
CA GLN A 147 16.55 6.40 -30.43
C GLN A 147 15.53 7.51 -30.13
N GLY A 148 15.95 8.56 -29.41
CA GLY A 148 15.09 9.68 -29.04
C GLY A 148 13.85 9.27 -28.22
N TYR A 149 12.73 9.94 -28.45
CA TYR A 149 11.50 9.72 -27.68
C TYR A 149 11.00 8.27 -27.74
N ALA A 150 11.14 7.61 -28.89
CA ALA A 150 10.72 6.21 -29.02
C ALA A 150 11.55 5.25 -28.16
N GLY A 151 12.85 5.49 -28.04
CA GLY A 151 13.74 4.75 -27.14
C GLY A 151 13.39 4.99 -25.67
N TYR A 152 13.11 6.24 -25.31
CA TYR A 152 12.66 6.62 -23.97
C TYR A 152 11.37 5.89 -23.58
N GLU A 153 10.34 5.90 -24.42
CA GLU A 153 9.09 5.18 -24.14
C GLU A 153 9.29 3.67 -23.96
N LYS A 154 10.15 3.05 -24.78
CA LYS A 154 10.48 1.63 -24.64
C LYS A 154 11.19 1.34 -23.33
N LEU A 155 12.12 2.20 -22.91
CA LEU A 155 12.80 2.11 -21.62
C LEU A 155 11.82 2.21 -20.46
N LEU A 156 10.88 3.15 -20.51
CA LEU A 156 9.84 3.28 -19.49
C LEU A 156 8.96 2.03 -19.39
N ARG A 157 8.55 1.44 -20.54
CA ARG A 157 7.77 0.18 -20.54
C ARG A 157 8.60 -0.98 -20.02
N HIS A 158 9.89 -1.04 -20.31
CA HIS A 158 10.80 -2.04 -19.75
C HIS A 158 10.82 -1.97 -18.21
N MET A 159 11.00 -0.78 -17.64
CA MET A 159 11.01 -0.58 -16.19
C MET A 159 9.66 -0.87 -15.53
N GLN A 160 8.55 -0.53 -16.17
CA GLN A 160 7.21 -0.91 -15.67
C GLN A 160 7.01 -2.42 -15.65
N ASN A 161 7.41 -3.11 -16.72
CA ASN A 161 7.34 -4.57 -16.79
C ASN A 161 8.21 -5.22 -15.70
N TYR A 162 9.42 -4.67 -15.48
CA TYR A 162 10.30 -5.13 -14.40
C TYR A 162 9.61 -5.05 -13.03
N LEU A 163 9.01 -3.91 -12.69
CA LEU A 163 8.28 -3.75 -11.43
C LEU A 163 7.13 -4.75 -11.31
N HIS A 164 6.34 -4.90 -12.37
CA HIS A 164 5.18 -5.81 -12.38
C HIS A 164 5.60 -7.28 -12.21
N GLN A 165 6.60 -7.74 -12.97
CA GLN A 165 7.11 -9.13 -12.90
C GLN A 165 7.67 -9.47 -11.52
N ASN A 166 8.28 -8.49 -10.86
CA ASN A 166 8.86 -8.65 -9.53
C ASN A 166 7.88 -8.33 -8.39
N LYS A 167 6.61 -8.08 -8.68
CA LYS A 167 5.56 -7.73 -7.70
C LYS A 167 5.94 -6.54 -6.82
N LEU A 168 6.67 -5.57 -7.39
CA LEU A 168 7.10 -4.36 -6.70
C LEU A 168 6.03 -3.27 -6.82
N PRO A 169 5.89 -2.38 -5.82
CA PRO A 169 4.95 -1.28 -5.88
C PRO A 169 5.14 -0.40 -7.11
N PRO A 170 4.08 -0.12 -7.90
CA PRO A 170 4.17 0.75 -9.08
C PRO A 170 4.67 2.16 -8.77
N SER A 171 4.56 2.60 -7.52
CA SER A 171 5.02 3.91 -7.05
C SER A 171 6.53 4.11 -7.14
N TYR A 172 7.33 3.04 -7.27
CA TYR A 172 8.76 3.17 -7.59
C TYR A 172 9.03 3.69 -9.00
N PHE A 173 8.05 3.61 -9.91
CA PHE A 173 8.18 4.10 -11.29
C PHE A 173 8.26 5.63 -11.42
N ILE A 174 8.02 6.39 -10.38
CA ILE A 174 7.93 7.88 -10.45
C ILE A 174 9.23 8.54 -10.90
N ASN A 175 10.39 7.94 -10.57
CA ASN A 175 11.71 8.48 -10.90
C ASN A 175 12.55 7.41 -11.58
N VAL A 176 12.45 7.33 -12.90
CA VAL A 176 13.29 6.49 -13.75
C VAL A 176 14.43 7.34 -14.29
N GLY A 177 15.64 6.83 -14.25
CA GLY A 177 16.82 7.47 -14.82
C GLY A 177 17.63 6.49 -15.65
N THR A 178 18.67 7.01 -16.28
CA THR A 178 19.66 6.21 -17.01
C THR A 178 21.06 6.48 -16.50
N ILE A 179 21.94 5.50 -16.64
CA ILE A 179 23.34 5.62 -16.29
C ILE A 179 24.16 5.56 -17.57
N MET A 180 25.01 6.53 -17.73
CA MET A 180 25.99 6.61 -18.83
C MET A 180 27.39 6.37 -18.26
N ASP A 181 28.18 5.56 -18.92
CA ASP A 181 29.56 5.32 -18.52
C ASP A 181 30.42 6.55 -18.80
N GLN A 182 31.29 6.89 -17.85
CA GLN A 182 32.15 8.09 -17.91
C GLN A 182 33.03 8.11 -19.18
N ASP A 183 33.59 6.96 -19.54
CA ASP A 183 34.45 6.87 -20.73
C ASP A 183 33.70 7.15 -22.05
N HIS A 184 32.45 6.75 -22.13
CA HIS A 184 31.59 7.06 -23.25
C HIS A 184 31.22 8.55 -23.28
N PHE A 185 30.83 9.08 -22.11
CA PHE A 185 30.49 10.49 -21.97
C PHE A 185 31.64 11.42 -22.43
N LEU A 186 32.88 11.15 -21.97
CA LEU A 186 34.07 11.93 -22.32
C LEU A 186 34.45 11.87 -23.81
N LYS A 187 34.03 10.82 -24.50
CA LYS A 187 34.23 10.64 -25.97
C LYS A 187 33.10 11.24 -26.81
N GLY A 188 32.10 11.83 -26.16
CA GLY A 188 30.89 12.31 -26.87
C GLY A 188 29.96 11.19 -27.32
N ASP A 189 30.13 9.99 -26.82
CA ASP A 189 29.26 8.83 -27.07
C ASP A 189 28.23 8.72 -25.96
N TYR A 190 27.07 9.31 -26.14
CA TYR A 190 26.03 9.43 -25.11
C TYR A 190 25.12 8.20 -25.01
N ARG A 191 25.58 7.02 -25.39
CA ARG A 191 24.79 5.77 -25.27
C ARG A 191 24.64 5.34 -23.82
N SER A 192 23.45 4.85 -23.49
CA SER A 192 23.16 4.28 -22.19
C SER A 192 22.33 3.01 -22.33
N HIS A 193 22.82 1.91 -21.79
CA HIS A 193 22.14 0.61 -21.73
C HIS A 193 21.73 0.23 -20.30
N LYS A 194 21.73 1.18 -19.38
CA LYS A 194 21.34 0.96 -17.99
C LYS A 194 20.26 1.95 -17.60
N ALA A 195 19.15 1.42 -17.10
CA ALA A 195 18.08 2.18 -16.48
C ALA A 195 18.06 1.92 -14.99
N PHE A 196 17.59 2.87 -14.21
CA PHE A 196 17.44 2.69 -12.77
C PHE A 196 16.19 3.36 -12.23
N ILE A 197 15.76 2.89 -11.09
CA ILE A 197 14.78 3.54 -10.22
C ILE A 197 15.42 3.90 -8.89
N PHE A 198 14.98 5.00 -8.27
CA PHE A 198 15.32 5.28 -6.89
C PHE A 198 14.49 4.42 -5.96
N VAL A 199 15.15 3.83 -4.97
CA VAL A 199 14.53 2.97 -3.98
C VAL A 199 14.79 3.46 -2.56
N ASP A 200 14.05 2.94 -1.59
CA ASP A 200 14.20 3.24 -0.17
C ASP A 200 14.64 1.99 0.61
N ASP A 201 14.74 2.11 1.93
CA ASP A 201 15.18 1.02 2.81
C ASP A 201 14.16 -0.13 2.92
N LEU A 202 12.94 0.07 2.43
CA LEU A 202 11.92 -0.97 2.37
C LEU A 202 12.04 -1.83 1.12
N TYR A 203 12.89 -1.43 0.16
CA TYR A 203 13.07 -2.17 -1.07
C TYR A 203 13.76 -3.52 -0.81
N PRO A 204 13.30 -4.62 -1.43
CA PRO A 204 13.92 -5.92 -1.25
C PRO A 204 15.40 -5.92 -1.64
N GLN A 205 16.23 -6.62 -0.88
CA GLN A 205 17.65 -6.79 -1.22
C GLN A 205 17.78 -7.56 -2.53
N ARG A 206 18.60 -7.03 -3.46
CA ARG A 206 18.83 -7.57 -4.80
C ARG A 206 20.27 -7.30 -5.22
N GLU A 207 20.81 -8.13 -6.10
CA GLU A 207 22.16 -7.94 -6.67
C GLU A 207 22.28 -6.67 -7.49
N SER A 208 21.17 -6.21 -8.08
CA SER A 208 21.09 -4.99 -8.88
C SER A 208 21.09 -3.68 -8.07
N LEU A 209 21.03 -3.78 -6.72
CA LEU A 209 21.08 -2.60 -5.86
C LEU A 209 22.46 -1.97 -5.85
N GLN A 210 22.47 -0.66 -6.04
CA GLN A 210 23.67 0.16 -5.95
C GLN A 210 23.40 1.37 -5.04
N THR A 211 24.47 1.85 -4.40
CA THR A 211 24.42 3.05 -3.59
C THR A 211 25.15 4.17 -4.32
N LEU A 212 24.45 5.27 -4.58
CA LEU A 212 25.05 6.53 -4.99
C LEU A 212 25.53 7.24 -3.73
N PRO A 213 26.85 7.46 -3.56
CA PRO A 213 27.39 8.04 -2.32
C PRO A 213 26.91 9.47 -2.12
N ALA A 214 26.84 9.88 -0.87
CA ALA A 214 26.67 11.29 -0.55
C ALA A 214 27.88 12.07 -1.03
N ASN A 215 27.66 13.10 -1.83
CA ASN A 215 28.75 13.93 -2.37
C ASN A 215 28.25 15.30 -2.84
N MET A 216 29.19 16.17 -3.19
CA MET A 216 28.93 17.37 -3.97
C MET A 216 28.86 16.99 -5.45
N TYR A 217 27.76 17.32 -6.08
CA TYR A 217 27.53 17.06 -7.51
C TYR A 217 27.50 18.38 -8.27
N ILE A 218 27.89 18.34 -9.55
CA ILE A 218 27.75 19.46 -10.48
C ILE A 218 26.38 19.31 -11.15
N SER A 219 25.61 20.36 -11.13
CA SER A 219 24.26 20.45 -11.70
C SER A 219 24.16 21.65 -12.65
#